data_b677c38987c89f8d83709612fee60200
#
_entry.id   b677c38987c89f8d83709612fee60200
#
_cell.length_a   1.000
_cell.length_b   1.000
_cell.length_c   1.000
_cell.angle_alpha   90.00
_cell.angle_beta   90.00
_cell.angle_gamma   90.00
#
_symmetry.space_group_name_H-M   'P 1'
#
loop_
_entity.id
_entity.type
_entity.pdbx_description
1 polymer ?
#
loop_
_entity_poly.entity_id
_entity_poly.type
_entity_poly.pdbx_seq_one_letter_code
_entity_poly.pdbx_strand_id
1 'polypeptide(L)'
;PDGTGLDLFEKAHPDRAFDVGIAEQHGVTFCAGLAAEGFKPFAAIYSTFLQRAYDQVVHDVAIQKLPVRFAIDRAGLVGADGQTHAGAFDVTYLSCLPNMVVMAAGDEAELVHMISTAVAYDEGPMAFRYPRGEGIGVEMPEQGEPLTIGKGRVLREGSKVALLSFGGRLQETLKAADELAAHGYPATVADARFAKPL
;
A
#
# COMPACT_ATOMS: atom_id res chain seq x y z
N PRO A 1 17.66 -4.89 -2.24
CA PRO A 1 17.08 -4.00 -3.27
C PRO A 1 16.47 -4.77 -4.43
N ASP A 2 17.16 -5.78 -5.00
CA ASP A 2 16.76 -6.49 -6.22
C ASP A 2 15.33 -7.07 -6.13
N GLY A 3 14.97 -7.63 -5.00
CA GLY A 3 13.65 -8.24 -4.80
C GLY A 3 12.48 -7.26 -4.78
N THR A 4 12.72 -5.98 -4.54
CA THR A 4 11.70 -4.92 -4.48
C THR A 4 11.72 -3.98 -5.68
N GLY A 5 12.65 -4.17 -6.65
CA GLY A 5 12.82 -3.29 -7.80
C GLY A 5 13.45 -1.93 -7.47
N LEU A 6 13.98 -1.74 -6.26
CA LEU A 6 14.60 -0.48 -5.84
C LEU A 6 15.99 -0.25 -6.41
N ASP A 7 16.56 -1.20 -7.14
CA ASP A 7 17.85 -1.07 -7.84
C ASP A 7 17.85 0.09 -8.86
N LEU A 8 16.71 0.39 -9.47
CA LEU A 8 16.56 1.55 -10.36
C LEU A 8 16.65 2.87 -9.60
N PHE A 9 16.03 2.93 -8.42
CA PHE A 9 16.10 4.11 -7.55
C PHE A 9 17.52 4.29 -6.99
N GLU A 10 18.17 3.22 -6.54
CA GLU A 10 19.53 3.24 -6.03
C GLU A 10 20.55 3.72 -7.10
N LYS A 11 20.41 3.26 -8.35
CA LYS A 11 21.25 3.75 -9.47
C LYS A 11 21.06 5.23 -9.75
N ALA A 12 19.82 5.73 -9.64
CA ALA A 12 19.51 7.14 -9.89
C ALA A 12 19.87 8.05 -8.70
N HIS A 13 19.78 7.53 -7.48
CA HIS A 13 19.93 8.29 -6.22
C HIS A 13 20.72 7.50 -5.17
N PRO A 14 22.00 7.19 -5.41
CA PRO A 14 22.79 6.32 -4.52
C PRO A 14 22.93 6.86 -3.09
N ASP A 15 22.97 8.18 -2.93
CA ASP A 15 23.07 8.84 -1.61
C ASP A 15 21.75 8.83 -0.83
N ARG A 16 20.66 8.30 -1.40
CA ARG A 16 19.32 8.23 -0.80
C ARG A 16 18.78 6.81 -0.67
N ALA A 17 19.53 5.82 -1.08
CA ALA A 17 19.18 4.41 -0.98
C ALA A 17 20.05 3.75 0.09
N PHE A 18 19.42 3.03 1.01
CA PHE A 18 20.08 2.35 2.12
C PHE A 18 19.64 0.89 2.13
N ASP A 19 20.53 -0.01 1.76
CA ASP A 19 20.29 -1.44 1.92
C ASP A 19 20.61 -1.86 3.36
N VAL A 20 19.59 -2.23 4.10
CA VAL A 20 19.71 -2.68 5.50
C VAL A 20 19.82 -4.20 5.63
N GLY A 21 19.94 -4.91 4.52
CA GLY A 21 19.95 -6.37 4.47
C GLY A 21 18.60 -6.96 4.91
N ILE A 22 18.62 -8.21 5.41
CA ILE A 22 17.44 -8.89 5.96
C ILE A 22 17.33 -8.53 7.46
N ALA A 23 17.01 -7.27 7.73
CA ALA A 23 16.97 -6.71 9.08
C ALA A 23 15.78 -5.74 9.23
N GLU A 24 14.57 -6.25 9.12
CA GLU A 24 13.33 -5.46 9.10
C GLU A 24 13.17 -4.58 10.34
N GLN A 25 13.51 -5.10 11.52
CA GLN A 25 13.48 -4.36 12.78
C GLN A 25 14.42 -3.14 12.72
N HIS A 26 15.68 -3.36 12.30
CA HIS A 26 16.63 -2.28 12.10
C HIS A 26 16.14 -1.27 11.06
N GLY A 27 15.61 -1.74 9.93
CA GLY A 27 15.09 -0.88 8.86
C GLY A 27 13.98 0.05 9.33
N VAL A 28 13.05 -0.44 10.13
CA VAL A 28 11.95 0.38 10.68
C VAL A 28 12.46 1.39 11.70
N THR A 29 13.32 0.99 12.65
CA THR A 29 13.91 1.92 13.62
C THR A 29 14.80 2.96 12.94
N PHE A 30 15.56 2.58 11.91
CA PHE A 30 16.36 3.51 11.12
C PHE A 30 15.49 4.55 10.41
N CYS A 31 14.37 4.12 9.79
CA CYS A 31 13.39 5.03 9.20
C CYS A 31 12.76 5.96 10.26
N ALA A 32 12.47 5.45 11.46
CA ALA A 32 11.96 6.28 12.56
C ALA A 32 12.96 7.39 12.94
N GLY A 33 14.25 7.04 13.05
CA GLY A 33 15.31 8.02 13.30
C GLY A 33 15.41 9.09 12.22
N LEU A 34 15.35 8.70 10.94
CA LEU A 34 15.33 9.65 9.82
C LEU A 34 14.10 10.55 9.85
N ALA A 35 12.93 10.00 10.16
CA ALA A 35 11.71 10.79 10.25
C ALA A 35 11.74 11.78 11.42
N ALA A 36 12.35 11.42 12.55
CA ALA A 36 12.53 12.31 13.70
C ALA A 36 13.43 13.52 13.37
N GLU A 37 14.37 13.35 12.45
CA GLU A 37 15.27 14.42 11.95
C GLU A 37 14.65 15.19 10.74
N GLY A 38 13.38 14.96 10.42
CA GLY A 38 12.65 15.69 9.38
C GLY A 38 12.84 15.16 7.95
N PHE A 39 13.46 14.00 7.77
CA PHE A 39 13.51 13.34 6.47
C PHE A 39 12.18 12.64 6.14
N LYS A 40 12.01 12.28 4.86
CA LYS A 40 10.85 11.53 4.36
C LYS A 40 11.25 10.09 4.00
N PRO A 41 11.46 9.21 4.98
CA PRO A 41 11.89 7.85 4.72
C PRO A 41 10.77 6.99 4.14
N PHE A 42 11.14 6.12 3.19
CA PHE A 42 10.31 5.05 2.66
C PHE A 42 10.92 3.71 3.06
N ALA A 43 10.22 2.93 3.85
CA ALA A 43 10.58 1.57 4.22
C ALA A 43 9.93 0.59 3.25
N ALA A 44 10.70 0.06 2.29
CA ALA A 44 10.22 -0.93 1.33
C ALA A 44 10.45 -2.34 1.89
N ILE A 45 9.38 -2.99 2.32
CA ILE A 45 9.43 -4.28 3.02
C ILE A 45 8.27 -5.17 2.52
N TYR A 46 8.51 -6.48 2.35
CA TYR A 46 7.44 -7.42 2.03
C TYR A 46 6.43 -7.51 3.17
N SER A 47 5.16 -7.60 2.83
CA SER A 47 4.06 -7.69 3.81
C SER A 47 4.33 -8.76 4.88
N THR A 48 4.68 -9.99 4.48
CA THR A 48 4.96 -11.07 5.42
C THR A 48 6.16 -10.80 6.33
N PHE A 49 7.20 -10.10 5.85
CA PHE A 49 8.41 -9.85 6.63
C PHE A 49 8.30 -8.63 7.54
N LEU A 50 7.41 -7.69 7.25
CA LEU A 50 7.13 -6.57 8.14
C LEU A 50 6.62 -7.03 9.51
N GLN A 51 6.05 -8.23 9.62
CA GLN A 51 5.65 -8.83 10.90
C GLN A 51 6.80 -8.91 11.92
N ARG A 52 8.07 -9.12 11.46
CA ARG A 52 9.23 -9.12 12.36
C ARG A 52 9.49 -7.78 13.01
N ALA A 53 9.11 -6.70 12.35
CA ALA A 53 9.33 -5.33 12.83
C ALA A 53 8.06 -4.73 13.46
N TYR A 54 7.06 -5.54 13.78
CA TYR A 54 5.80 -5.03 14.30
C TYR A 54 5.97 -4.20 15.57
N ASP A 55 6.82 -4.64 16.49
CA ASP A 55 7.14 -3.90 17.71
C ASP A 55 7.73 -2.51 17.40
N GLN A 56 8.65 -2.42 16.45
CA GLN A 56 9.24 -1.16 16.00
C GLN A 56 8.21 -0.27 15.30
N VAL A 57 7.30 -0.84 14.51
CA VAL A 57 6.19 -0.09 13.91
C VAL A 57 5.31 0.52 15.00
N VAL A 58 5.05 -0.22 16.09
CA VAL A 58 4.26 0.27 17.24
C VAL A 58 4.99 1.36 18.00
N HIS A 59 6.16 1.02 18.56
CA HIS A 59 6.85 1.88 19.54
C HIS A 59 7.68 2.98 18.90
N ASP A 60 8.43 2.67 17.82
CA ASP A 60 9.34 3.64 17.23
C ASP A 60 8.62 4.58 16.26
N VAL A 61 7.48 4.15 15.70
CA VAL A 61 6.79 4.91 14.64
C VAL A 61 5.40 5.36 15.06
N ALA A 62 4.45 4.44 15.28
CA ALA A 62 3.03 4.77 15.37
C ALA A 62 2.68 5.56 16.65
N ILE A 63 3.20 5.15 17.81
CA ILE A 63 2.98 5.85 19.09
C ILE A 63 3.60 7.24 19.06
N GLN A 64 4.77 7.38 18.44
CA GLN A 64 5.47 8.66 18.31
C GLN A 64 4.92 9.53 17.18
N LYS A 65 4.00 9.00 16.38
CA LYS A 65 3.39 9.69 15.23
C LYS A 65 4.42 10.14 14.18
N LEU A 66 5.52 9.40 14.03
CA LEU A 66 6.56 9.73 13.07
C LEU A 66 6.12 9.41 11.64
N PRO A 67 6.36 10.32 10.67
CA PRO A 67 5.88 10.17 9.30
C PRO A 67 6.77 9.22 8.47
N VAL A 68 6.82 7.96 8.86
CA VAL A 68 7.43 6.88 8.08
C VAL A 68 6.46 6.36 7.04
N ARG A 69 6.94 6.16 5.80
CA ARG A 69 6.16 5.63 4.67
C ARG A 69 6.53 4.17 4.45
N PHE A 70 5.58 3.28 4.65
CA PHE A 70 5.76 1.85 4.41
C PHE A 70 5.28 1.48 3.01
N ALA A 71 6.21 1.17 2.12
CA ALA A 71 5.93 0.59 0.80
C ALA A 71 5.88 -0.93 0.96
N ILE A 72 4.68 -1.50 1.04
CA ILE A 72 4.47 -2.90 1.40
C ILE A 72 4.27 -3.71 0.12
N ASP A 73 5.33 -4.40 -0.29
CA ASP A 73 5.34 -5.30 -1.43
C ASP A 73 4.78 -6.69 -1.05
N ARG A 74 4.39 -7.48 -2.04
CA ARG A 74 3.83 -8.84 -1.87
C ARG A 74 2.60 -8.88 -0.96
N ALA A 75 1.74 -7.89 -1.08
CA ALA A 75 0.49 -7.88 -0.35
C ALA A 75 -0.51 -8.89 -0.94
N GLY A 76 -1.15 -9.68 -0.09
CA GLY A 76 -2.09 -10.73 -0.48
C GLY A 76 -1.42 -12.04 -0.87
N LEU A 77 -2.06 -12.81 -1.76
CA LEU A 77 -1.54 -14.09 -2.25
C LEU A 77 -0.43 -13.85 -3.29
N VAL A 78 0.64 -14.60 -3.20
CA VAL A 78 1.88 -14.36 -3.94
C VAL A 78 2.24 -15.47 -4.95
N GLY A 79 1.34 -16.43 -5.18
CA GLY A 79 1.53 -17.48 -6.18
C GLY A 79 2.78 -18.32 -5.93
N ALA A 80 3.72 -18.29 -6.85
CA ALA A 80 4.94 -19.13 -6.84
C ALA A 80 5.86 -18.88 -5.64
N ASP A 81 5.80 -17.73 -4.97
CA ASP A 81 6.61 -17.47 -3.76
C ASP A 81 6.14 -18.31 -2.57
N GLY A 82 4.93 -18.87 -2.64
CA GLY A 82 4.41 -19.84 -1.67
C GLY A 82 3.85 -19.21 -0.39
N GLN A 83 3.38 -20.06 0.48
CA GLN A 83 2.64 -19.67 1.69
C GLN A 83 3.45 -18.81 2.68
N THR A 84 4.77 -18.98 2.71
CA THR A 84 5.64 -18.21 3.61
C THR A 84 5.79 -16.75 3.22
N HIS A 85 5.42 -16.41 1.99
CA HIS A 85 5.48 -15.05 1.44
C HIS A 85 4.09 -14.39 1.32
N ALA A 86 3.02 -15.11 1.69
CA ALA A 86 1.67 -14.55 1.64
C ALA A 86 1.50 -13.36 2.58
N GLY A 87 1.12 -12.21 2.02
CA GLY A 87 0.92 -10.95 2.73
C GLY A 87 -0.51 -10.78 3.22
N ALA A 88 -0.94 -11.62 4.18
CA ALA A 88 -2.33 -11.71 4.59
C ALA A 88 -2.69 -10.88 5.84
N PHE A 89 -1.72 -10.46 6.65
CA PHE A 89 -1.98 -9.95 8.00
C PHE A 89 -1.71 -8.45 8.19
N ASP A 90 -1.00 -7.82 7.26
CA ASP A 90 -0.57 -6.41 7.35
C ASP A 90 -1.74 -5.44 7.55
N VAL A 91 -2.85 -5.59 6.83
CA VAL A 91 -4.03 -4.75 7.01
C VAL A 91 -4.55 -4.81 8.44
N THR A 92 -4.63 -6.02 9.01
CA THR A 92 -5.15 -6.22 10.36
C THR A 92 -4.28 -5.55 11.42
N TYR A 93 -2.99 -5.86 11.46
CA TYR A 93 -2.13 -5.35 12.51
C TYR A 93 -1.75 -3.87 12.33
N LEU A 94 -1.71 -3.33 11.10
CA LEU A 94 -1.48 -1.91 10.88
C LEU A 94 -2.73 -1.08 11.17
N SER A 95 -3.92 -1.58 10.82
CA SER A 95 -5.15 -0.83 11.03
C SER A 95 -5.52 -0.67 12.51
N CYS A 96 -5.05 -1.53 13.41
CA CYS A 96 -5.30 -1.35 14.85
C CYS A 96 -4.39 -0.29 15.50
N LEU A 97 -3.30 0.12 14.83
CA LEU A 97 -2.35 1.08 15.40
C LEU A 97 -2.89 2.53 15.36
N PRO A 98 -2.61 3.36 16.38
CA PRO A 98 -2.95 4.77 16.34
C PRO A 98 -2.18 5.49 15.22
N ASN A 99 -2.74 6.59 14.72
CA ASN A 99 -2.13 7.49 13.74
C ASN A 99 -1.79 6.87 12.37
N MET A 100 -1.96 5.58 12.18
CA MET A 100 -1.62 4.87 10.94
C MET A 100 -2.66 5.15 9.85
N VAL A 101 -2.20 5.49 8.64
CA VAL A 101 -2.98 5.46 7.40
C VAL A 101 -2.63 4.19 6.64
N VAL A 102 -3.63 3.45 6.15
CA VAL A 102 -3.42 2.19 5.41
C VAL A 102 -4.17 2.25 4.08
N MET A 103 -3.42 2.14 2.98
CA MET A 103 -3.93 2.18 1.60
C MET A 103 -3.62 0.89 0.84
N ALA A 104 -4.42 0.59 -0.18
CA ALA A 104 -4.14 -0.47 -1.14
C ALA A 104 -4.51 -0.04 -2.56
N ALA A 105 -3.55 -0.11 -3.48
CA ALA A 105 -3.73 0.30 -4.86
C ALA A 105 -4.59 -0.72 -5.63
N GLY A 106 -5.59 -0.23 -6.35
CA GLY A 106 -6.42 -1.04 -7.24
C GLY A 106 -5.73 -1.40 -8.56
N ASP A 107 -4.78 -0.56 -8.99
CA ASP A 107 -3.97 -0.70 -10.19
C ASP A 107 -2.66 0.10 -10.06
N GLU A 108 -1.80 0.05 -11.07
CA GLU A 108 -0.51 0.74 -11.09
C GLU A 108 -0.64 2.26 -11.16
N ALA A 109 -1.68 2.81 -11.78
CA ALA A 109 -1.93 4.25 -11.81
C ALA A 109 -2.33 4.77 -10.42
N GLU A 110 -3.19 4.04 -9.70
CA GLU A 110 -3.52 4.35 -8.30
C GLU A 110 -2.29 4.29 -7.39
N LEU A 111 -1.36 3.37 -7.66
CA LEU A 111 -0.11 3.28 -6.89
C LEU A 111 0.73 4.57 -7.02
N VAL A 112 0.79 5.17 -8.21
CA VAL A 112 1.48 6.46 -8.42
C VAL A 112 0.82 7.57 -7.59
N HIS A 113 -0.51 7.63 -7.54
CA HIS A 113 -1.24 8.60 -6.71
C HIS A 113 -1.03 8.34 -5.20
N MET A 114 -0.95 7.07 -4.78
CA MET A 114 -0.67 6.71 -3.38
C MET A 114 0.76 7.08 -2.96
N ILE A 115 1.75 6.92 -3.85
CA ILE A 115 3.12 7.40 -3.60
C ILE A 115 3.13 8.92 -3.45
N SER A 116 2.45 9.66 -4.33
CA SER A 116 2.34 11.11 -4.20
C SER A 116 1.63 11.54 -2.92
N THR A 117 0.59 10.80 -2.50
CA THR A 117 -0.08 11.00 -1.21
C THR A 117 0.90 10.81 -0.05
N ALA A 118 1.70 9.74 -0.10
CA ALA A 118 2.70 9.44 0.92
C ALA A 118 3.81 10.51 0.99
N VAL A 119 4.23 11.07 -0.15
CA VAL A 119 5.20 12.17 -0.18
C VAL A 119 4.62 13.45 0.43
N ALA A 120 3.33 13.72 0.21
CA ALA A 120 2.66 14.94 0.68
C ALA A 120 2.24 14.88 2.16
N TYR A 121 2.09 13.68 2.74
CA TYR A 121 1.56 13.49 4.08
C TYR A 121 2.68 13.42 5.13
N ASP A 122 2.70 14.38 6.04
CA ASP A 122 3.69 14.47 7.13
C ASP A 122 3.05 14.41 8.54
N GLU A 123 1.74 14.12 8.64
CA GLU A 123 1.02 14.14 9.92
C GLU A 123 1.11 12.83 10.72
N GLY A 124 1.76 11.81 10.20
CA GLY A 124 1.92 10.52 10.85
C GLY A 124 2.34 9.40 9.88
N PRO A 125 2.42 8.16 10.35
CA PRO A 125 2.85 7.04 9.52
C PRO A 125 1.78 6.65 8.50
N MET A 126 2.25 6.19 7.34
CA MET A 126 1.41 5.76 6.23
C MET A 126 1.93 4.47 5.61
N ALA A 127 1.03 3.56 5.29
CA ALA A 127 1.33 2.34 4.57
C ALA A 127 0.52 2.29 3.27
N PHE A 128 1.17 1.97 2.16
CA PHE A 128 0.52 1.62 0.91
C PHE A 128 1.00 0.25 0.47
N ARG A 129 0.05 -0.60 0.13
CA ARG A 129 0.31 -2.01 -0.18
C ARG A 129 -0.04 -2.33 -1.62
N TYR A 130 0.77 -3.18 -2.24
CA TYR A 130 0.60 -3.62 -3.62
C TYR A 130 0.98 -5.09 -3.79
N PRO A 131 0.36 -5.80 -4.75
CA PRO A 131 0.60 -7.23 -4.95
C PRO A 131 1.93 -7.50 -5.67
N ARG A 132 2.38 -8.75 -5.61
CA ARG A 132 3.39 -9.28 -6.52
C ARG A 132 2.75 -9.52 -7.89
N GLY A 133 3.31 -8.93 -8.93
CA GLY A 133 2.83 -9.12 -10.30
C GLY A 133 3.20 -7.97 -11.21
N GLU A 134 2.79 -8.10 -12.45
CA GLU A 134 2.87 -7.04 -13.44
C GLU A 134 1.64 -6.15 -13.34
N GLY A 135 1.75 -4.89 -13.79
CA GLY A 135 0.61 -4.01 -13.97
C GLY A 135 -0.36 -4.57 -15.01
N ILE A 136 -1.60 -4.13 -14.93
CA ILE A 136 -2.66 -4.57 -15.86
C ILE A 136 -2.69 -3.76 -17.17
N GLY A 137 -1.81 -2.77 -17.30
CA GLY A 137 -1.65 -1.96 -18.51
C GLY A 137 -2.62 -0.78 -18.59
N VAL A 138 -2.99 -0.19 -17.45
CA VAL A 138 -3.78 1.05 -17.45
C VAL A 138 -2.93 2.24 -17.93
N GLU A 139 -3.59 3.27 -18.44
CA GLU A 139 -2.92 4.52 -18.79
C GLU A 139 -2.28 5.13 -17.55
N MET A 140 -0.97 5.36 -17.62
CA MET A 140 -0.21 5.90 -16.50
C MET A 140 -0.29 7.42 -16.47
N PRO A 141 -0.52 8.03 -15.31
CA PRO A 141 -0.48 9.48 -15.18
C PRO A 141 0.95 10.00 -15.38
N GLU A 142 1.11 11.15 -16.03
CA GLU A 142 2.44 11.81 -16.13
C GLU A 142 2.98 12.19 -14.75
N GLN A 143 2.11 12.55 -13.83
CA GLN A 143 2.43 12.89 -12.45
C GLN A 143 1.35 12.37 -11.50
N GLY A 144 1.77 11.86 -10.35
CA GLY A 144 0.85 11.45 -9.31
C GLY A 144 0.23 12.65 -8.59
N GLU A 145 -1.05 12.56 -8.28
CA GLU A 145 -1.78 13.55 -7.48
C GLU A 145 -2.09 12.97 -6.08
N PRO A 146 -1.90 13.76 -5.01
CA PRO A 146 -2.26 13.32 -3.67
C PRO A 146 -3.75 13.02 -3.54
N LEU A 147 -4.09 11.85 -3.01
CA LEU A 147 -5.46 11.44 -2.74
C LEU A 147 -5.98 12.11 -1.46
N THR A 148 -7.28 12.37 -1.41
CA THR A 148 -7.92 12.73 -0.15
C THR A 148 -7.97 11.52 0.77
N ILE A 149 -7.30 11.60 1.92
CA ILE A 149 -7.20 10.49 2.88
C ILE A 149 -8.59 10.08 3.38
N GLY A 150 -8.85 8.78 3.41
CA GLY A 150 -10.11 8.19 3.82
C GLY A 150 -11.21 8.25 2.76
N LYS A 151 -10.92 8.72 1.53
CA LYS A 151 -11.92 8.82 0.47
C LYS A 151 -11.70 7.77 -0.61
N GLY A 152 -12.63 6.82 -0.69
CA GLY A 152 -12.76 5.90 -1.81
C GLY A 152 -13.30 6.56 -3.07
N ARG A 153 -13.52 5.77 -4.12
CA ARG A 153 -14.15 6.22 -5.39
C ARG A 153 -15.22 5.23 -5.84
N VAL A 154 -16.32 5.73 -6.38
CA VAL A 154 -17.33 4.93 -7.06
C VAL A 154 -16.95 4.88 -8.54
N LEU A 155 -16.78 3.67 -9.07
CA LEU A 155 -16.38 3.42 -10.47
C LEU A 155 -17.59 3.09 -11.35
N ARG A 156 -18.64 2.55 -10.74
CA ARG A 156 -19.88 2.19 -11.41
C ARG A 156 -21.04 2.36 -10.43
N GLU A 157 -22.16 2.85 -10.92
CA GLU A 157 -23.39 2.90 -10.16
C GLU A 157 -24.33 1.78 -10.59
N GLY A 158 -25.00 1.16 -9.62
CA GLY A 158 -26.01 0.11 -9.80
C GLY A 158 -27.08 0.22 -8.72
N SER A 159 -28.15 -0.57 -8.83
CA SER A 159 -29.33 -0.41 -7.97
C SER A 159 -29.68 -1.62 -7.11
N LYS A 160 -28.97 -2.76 -7.27
CA LYS A 160 -29.35 -4.00 -6.56
C LYS A 160 -28.26 -4.58 -5.67
N VAL A 161 -27.01 -4.40 -6.02
CA VAL A 161 -25.85 -4.96 -5.30
C VAL A 161 -24.80 -3.87 -5.14
N ALA A 162 -24.06 -3.90 -4.03
CA ALA A 162 -22.86 -3.08 -3.85
C ALA A 162 -21.65 -4.00 -3.70
N LEU A 163 -20.61 -3.76 -4.50
CA LEU A 163 -19.34 -4.44 -4.45
C LEU A 163 -18.26 -3.43 -4.01
N LEU A 164 -17.71 -3.63 -2.82
CA LEU A 164 -16.62 -2.83 -2.30
C LEU A 164 -15.29 -3.58 -2.53
N SER A 165 -14.43 -3.05 -3.37
CA SER A 165 -13.09 -3.57 -3.62
C SER A 165 -12.06 -2.86 -2.77
N PHE A 166 -10.98 -3.57 -2.41
CA PHE A 166 -9.83 -3.00 -1.72
C PHE A 166 -8.54 -3.59 -2.31
N GLY A 167 -7.77 -2.76 -3.01
CA GLY A 167 -6.52 -3.16 -3.65
C GLY A 167 -6.71 -3.96 -4.94
N GLY A 168 -5.75 -4.80 -5.27
CA GLY A 168 -5.56 -5.44 -6.58
C GLY A 168 -6.67 -6.38 -7.09
N ARG A 169 -7.81 -6.51 -6.38
CA ARG A 169 -8.98 -7.29 -6.88
C ARG A 169 -10.03 -6.43 -7.58
N LEU A 170 -9.69 -5.19 -7.87
CA LEU A 170 -10.62 -4.25 -8.48
C LEU A 170 -11.09 -4.71 -9.88
N GLN A 171 -10.18 -5.23 -10.69
CA GLN A 171 -10.53 -5.68 -12.05
C GLN A 171 -11.46 -6.90 -12.06
N GLU A 172 -11.22 -7.87 -11.18
CA GLU A 172 -12.12 -9.00 -11.00
C GLU A 172 -13.48 -8.56 -10.45
N THR A 173 -13.51 -7.54 -9.59
CA THR A 173 -14.76 -6.97 -9.10
C THR A 173 -15.55 -6.29 -10.21
N LEU A 174 -14.90 -5.59 -11.13
CA LEU A 174 -15.55 -4.99 -12.30
C LEU A 174 -16.11 -6.05 -13.25
N LYS A 175 -15.36 -7.13 -13.52
CA LYS A 175 -15.83 -8.26 -14.33
C LYS A 175 -17.03 -8.95 -13.68
N ALA A 176 -16.99 -9.20 -12.38
CA ALA A 176 -18.12 -9.76 -11.63
C ALA A 176 -19.36 -8.85 -11.71
N ALA A 177 -19.18 -7.53 -11.69
CA ALA A 177 -20.29 -6.59 -11.88
C ALA A 177 -20.92 -6.65 -13.28
N ASP A 178 -20.11 -6.91 -14.33
CA ASP A 178 -20.63 -7.14 -15.70
C ASP A 178 -21.47 -8.42 -15.76
N GLU A 179 -21.00 -9.51 -15.16
CA GLU A 179 -21.72 -10.77 -15.09
C GLU A 179 -23.04 -10.64 -14.31
N LEU A 180 -23.01 -9.96 -13.15
CA LEU A 180 -24.21 -9.68 -12.36
C LEU A 180 -25.23 -8.85 -13.14
N ALA A 181 -24.79 -7.84 -13.87
CA ALA A 181 -25.67 -7.02 -14.70
C ALA A 181 -26.34 -7.82 -15.79
N ALA A 182 -25.62 -8.76 -16.45
CA ALA A 182 -26.19 -9.67 -17.45
C ALA A 182 -27.27 -10.60 -16.88
N HIS A 183 -27.22 -10.90 -15.58
CA HIS A 183 -28.23 -11.67 -14.86
C HIS A 183 -29.34 -10.80 -14.23
N GLY A 184 -29.37 -9.50 -14.52
CA GLY A 184 -30.41 -8.58 -14.01
C GLY A 184 -30.11 -8.04 -12.58
N TYR A 185 -28.88 -8.11 -12.15
CA TYR A 185 -28.41 -7.58 -10.85
C TYR A 185 -27.39 -6.44 -11.05
N PRO A 186 -27.80 -5.25 -11.50
CA PRO A 186 -26.87 -4.13 -11.67
C PRO A 186 -26.19 -3.76 -10.36
N ALA A 187 -24.85 -3.78 -10.35
CA ALA A 187 -24.04 -3.60 -9.16
C ALA A 187 -23.34 -2.22 -9.14
N THR A 188 -23.38 -1.55 -8.00
CA THR A 188 -22.46 -0.45 -7.69
C THR A 188 -21.09 -1.04 -7.38
N VAL A 189 -20.04 -0.51 -7.98
CA VAL A 189 -18.64 -0.88 -7.68
C VAL A 189 -17.92 0.32 -7.10
N ALA A 190 -17.40 0.15 -5.91
CA ALA A 190 -16.55 1.14 -5.24
C ALA A 190 -15.17 0.56 -4.91
N ASP A 191 -14.14 1.36 -5.12
CA ASP A 191 -12.78 1.12 -4.65
C ASP A 191 -12.60 1.86 -3.33
N ALA A 192 -12.37 1.14 -2.25
CA ALA A 192 -12.20 1.72 -0.92
C ALA A 192 -10.94 2.56 -0.81
N ARG A 193 -9.86 2.23 -1.57
CA ARG A 193 -8.54 2.85 -1.49
C ARG A 193 -7.88 2.76 -0.11
N PHE A 194 -8.65 3.01 0.95
CA PHE A 194 -8.18 3.06 2.34
C PHE A 194 -8.86 1.97 3.18
N ALA A 195 -8.08 1.29 4.01
CA ALA A 195 -8.58 0.48 5.11
C ALA A 195 -8.65 1.30 6.40
N LYS A 196 -7.81 2.36 6.49
CA LYS A 196 -7.78 3.30 7.61
C LYS A 196 -7.22 4.67 7.16
N PRO A 197 -7.92 5.78 7.46
CA PRO A 197 -9.34 5.81 7.85
C PRO A 197 -10.25 5.35 6.73
N LEU A 198 -11.48 4.98 7.05
CA LEU A 198 -12.51 4.54 6.12
C LEU A 198 -13.69 5.48 6.21
#